data_5b1b8517a65cf5a4b4986bca4707f1f3
#
_entry.id   5b1b8517a65cf5a4b4986bca4707f1f3
#
_cell.length_a   1.000
_cell.length_b   1.000
_cell.length_c   1.000
_cell.angle_alpha   90.00
_cell.angle_beta   90.00
_cell.angle_gamma   90.00
#
_symmetry.space_group_name_H-M   'P 1'
#
loop_
_entity.id
_entity.type
_entity.pdbx_description
1 polymer ?
#
loop_
_entity_poly.entity_id
_entity_poly.type
_entity_poly.pdbx_seq_one_letter_code
_entity_poly.pdbx_strand_id
1 'polypeptide(L)'
;MQLVVTEKPSVAQAISHVIGAKERKDGYMEGNGFLVSWCVGHLVELAQPEMYSEAWKKWSYESLPMIPEQWQHEVKKETATQYKILKNLMHDTRVESVVCATDAGREGELIFRLVYEQAGCRKPMKRLWISSMEEIGRAHV
;
A
#
# COMPACT_ATOMS: atom_id res chain seq x y z
N MET A 1 -5.85 15.28 -9.62
CA MET A 1 -6.46 14.37 -8.64
C MET A 1 -5.43 13.90 -7.62
N GLN A 2 -5.87 13.56 -6.44
CA GLN A 2 -5.01 12.96 -5.41
C GLN A 2 -5.41 11.51 -5.21
N LEU A 3 -4.43 10.62 -5.08
CA LEU A 3 -4.65 9.22 -4.75
C LEU A 3 -4.53 9.02 -3.25
N VAL A 4 -5.57 8.52 -2.62
CA VAL A 4 -5.59 8.18 -1.20
C VAL A 4 -5.45 6.67 -1.08
N VAL A 5 -4.45 6.21 -0.32
CA VAL A 5 -4.19 4.78 -0.10
C VAL A 5 -4.44 4.46 1.37
N THR A 6 -5.36 3.54 1.61
CA THR A 6 -5.70 3.07 2.95
C THR A 6 -5.18 1.66 3.19
N GLU A 7 -5.27 1.20 4.42
CA GLU A 7 -4.83 -0.13 4.80
C GLU A 7 -5.86 -1.22 4.49
N LYS A 8 -7.16 -0.88 4.56
CA LYS A 8 -8.28 -1.81 4.40
C LYS A 8 -9.38 -1.23 3.53
N PRO A 9 -10.16 -2.08 2.83
CA PRO A 9 -11.30 -1.61 2.04
C PRO A 9 -12.35 -0.86 2.85
N SER A 10 -12.61 -1.28 4.08
CA SER A 10 -13.59 -0.60 4.96
C SER A 10 -13.20 0.83 5.27
N VAL A 11 -11.93 1.08 5.49
CA VAL A 11 -11.40 2.44 5.73
C VAL A 11 -11.51 3.27 4.46
N ALA A 12 -11.21 2.67 3.31
CA ALA A 12 -11.33 3.34 2.01
C ALA A 12 -12.77 3.81 1.76
N GLN A 13 -13.74 2.95 2.04
CA GLN A 13 -15.16 3.29 1.90
C GLN A 13 -15.56 4.45 2.82
N ALA A 14 -15.10 4.41 4.06
CA ALA A 14 -15.40 5.45 5.03
C ALA A 14 -14.83 6.82 4.62
N ILE A 15 -13.56 6.83 4.18
CA ILE A 15 -12.92 8.05 3.71
C ILE A 15 -13.60 8.56 2.42
N SER A 16 -13.89 7.66 1.50
CA SER A 16 -14.56 8.01 0.24
C SER A 16 -15.91 8.67 0.48
N HIS A 17 -16.65 8.21 1.47
CA HIS A 17 -17.93 8.81 1.83
C HIS A 17 -17.76 10.26 2.32
N VAL A 18 -16.75 10.50 3.16
CA VAL A 18 -16.48 11.84 3.71
C VAL A 18 -16.02 12.81 2.62
N ILE A 19 -15.13 12.40 1.73
CA ILE A 19 -14.57 13.29 0.70
C ILE A 19 -15.40 13.34 -0.60
N GLY A 20 -16.46 12.55 -0.69
CA GLY A 20 -17.34 12.57 -1.85
C GLY A 20 -16.90 11.72 -3.04
N ALA A 21 -15.94 10.84 -2.86
CA ALA A 21 -15.49 9.91 -3.90
C ALA A 21 -16.42 8.69 -3.93
N LYS A 22 -17.60 8.83 -4.52
CA LYS A 22 -18.68 7.84 -4.42
C LYS A 22 -18.76 6.86 -5.58
N GLU A 23 -18.05 7.10 -6.66
CA GLU A 23 -18.08 6.22 -7.82
C GLU A 23 -17.18 5.00 -7.58
N ARG A 24 -17.81 3.83 -7.51
CA ARG A 24 -17.07 2.58 -7.28
C ARG A 24 -16.50 2.05 -8.58
N LYS A 25 -15.21 1.80 -8.59
CA LYS A 25 -14.49 1.17 -9.68
C LYS A 25 -13.88 -0.16 -9.24
N ASP A 26 -13.21 -0.83 -10.14
CA ASP A 26 -12.54 -2.09 -9.83
C ASP A 26 -11.26 -1.84 -9.02
N GLY A 27 -11.34 -2.11 -7.72
CA GLY A 27 -10.23 -1.96 -6.78
C GLY A 27 -9.99 -0.54 -6.26
N TYR A 28 -10.87 0.43 -6.59
CA TYR A 28 -10.77 1.80 -6.06
C TYR A 28 -12.09 2.54 -6.16
N MET A 29 -12.14 3.72 -5.57
CA MET A 29 -13.28 4.63 -5.66
C MET A 29 -12.82 5.97 -6.22
N GLU A 30 -13.69 6.61 -7.00
CA GLU A 30 -13.36 7.85 -7.70
C GLU A 30 -14.46 8.90 -7.48
N GLY A 31 -14.05 10.14 -7.40
CA GLY A 31 -14.97 11.28 -7.35
C GLY A 31 -14.38 12.47 -6.62
N ASN A 32 -14.96 13.64 -6.86
CA ASN A 32 -14.61 14.90 -6.21
C ASN A 32 -13.10 15.24 -6.23
N GLY A 33 -12.39 14.83 -7.29
CA GLY A 33 -10.96 15.08 -7.43
C GLY A 33 -10.06 14.09 -6.70
N PHE A 34 -10.61 12.97 -6.21
CA PHE A 34 -9.89 11.94 -5.48
C PHE A 34 -10.06 10.56 -6.09
N LEU A 35 -9.00 9.78 -6.00
CA LEU A 35 -9.02 8.34 -6.22
C LEU A 35 -8.69 7.71 -4.87
N VAL A 36 -9.51 6.80 -4.37
CA VAL A 36 -9.29 6.13 -3.09
C VAL A 36 -9.15 4.64 -3.31
N SER A 37 -8.00 4.10 -2.95
CA SER A 37 -7.74 2.68 -3.04
C SER A 37 -7.25 2.15 -1.69
N TRP A 38 -6.97 0.86 -1.64
CA TRP A 38 -6.64 0.19 -0.38
C TRP A 38 -5.62 -0.91 -0.58
N CYS A 39 -4.92 -1.24 0.50
CA CYS A 39 -4.13 -2.45 0.60
C CYS A 39 -4.99 -3.58 1.20
N VAL A 40 -4.57 -4.81 1.02
CA VAL A 40 -5.18 -5.96 1.67
C VAL A 40 -4.10 -6.56 2.58
N GLY A 41 -3.85 -5.90 3.71
CA GLY A 41 -2.71 -6.21 4.55
C GLY A 41 -1.39 -5.91 3.84
N HIS A 42 -0.36 -6.69 4.08
CA HIS A 42 0.92 -6.55 3.40
C HIS A 42 0.83 -7.08 1.96
N LEU A 43 1.00 -6.20 0.95
CA LEU A 43 1.05 -6.57 -0.45
C LEU A 43 2.45 -6.96 -0.91
N VAL A 44 3.45 -6.39 -0.25
CA VAL A 44 4.87 -6.58 -0.56
C VAL A 44 5.56 -7.16 0.66
N GLU A 45 6.40 -8.15 0.46
CA GLU A 45 7.15 -8.80 1.52
C GLU A 45 8.62 -9.00 1.12
N LEU A 46 9.45 -9.36 2.09
CA LEU A 46 10.82 -9.75 1.80
C LEU A 46 10.82 -11.03 0.97
N ALA A 47 11.69 -11.09 -0.02
CA ALA A 47 11.86 -12.28 -0.84
C ALA A 47 12.25 -13.49 0.03
N GLN A 48 11.72 -14.66 -0.32
CA GLN A 48 12.05 -15.88 0.40
C GLN A 48 13.54 -16.24 0.22
N PRO A 49 14.15 -16.93 1.20
CA PRO A 49 15.57 -17.26 1.12
C PRO A 49 15.98 -17.94 -0.18
N GLU A 50 15.15 -18.81 -0.72
CA GLU A 50 15.46 -19.51 -1.99
C GLU A 50 15.59 -18.58 -3.19
N MET A 51 15.03 -17.38 -3.14
CA MET A 51 15.16 -16.37 -4.20
C MET A 51 16.57 -15.78 -4.26
N TYR A 52 17.32 -15.83 -3.17
CA TYR A 52 18.71 -15.37 -3.10
C TYR A 52 19.71 -16.48 -3.45
N SER A 53 19.40 -17.72 -3.06
CA SER A 53 20.26 -18.87 -3.31
C SER A 53 19.45 -20.16 -3.20
N GLU A 54 19.64 -21.08 -4.15
CA GLU A 54 19.00 -22.41 -4.10
C GLU A 54 19.40 -23.20 -2.86
N ALA A 55 20.63 -22.98 -2.36
CA ALA A 55 21.11 -23.64 -1.15
C ALA A 55 20.26 -23.30 0.08
N TRP A 56 19.52 -22.17 0.05
CA TRP A 56 18.69 -21.71 1.16
C TRP A 56 17.25 -22.23 1.10
N LYS A 57 16.94 -23.05 0.11
CA LYS A 57 15.61 -23.65 -0.02
C LYS A 57 15.29 -24.59 1.15
N LYS A 58 16.30 -25.28 1.67
CA LYS A 58 16.17 -26.14 2.85
C LYS A 58 16.87 -25.49 4.04
N TRP A 59 16.19 -25.48 5.18
CA TRP A 59 16.78 -25.04 6.43
C TRP A 59 17.77 -26.09 6.93
N SER A 60 19.04 -25.71 7.01
CA SER A 60 20.09 -26.55 7.53
C SER A 60 21.06 -25.73 8.35
N TYR A 61 21.84 -26.40 9.20
CA TYR A 61 22.83 -25.73 10.02
C TYR A 61 23.89 -25.02 9.18
N GLU A 62 24.22 -25.58 8.03
CA GLU A 62 25.25 -25.05 7.11
C GLU A 62 24.76 -23.77 6.40
N SER A 63 23.46 -23.66 6.15
CA SER A 63 22.89 -22.49 5.47
C SER A 63 22.55 -21.33 6.40
N LEU A 64 22.59 -21.51 7.71
CA LEU A 64 22.32 -20.46 8.70
C LEU A 64 23.63 -19.78 9.13
N PRO A 65 23.63 -18.44 9.36
CA PRO A 65 22.53 -17.51 9.14
C PRO A 65 22.34 -17.21 7.64
N MET A 66 21.08 -17.09 7.23
CA MET A 66 20.73 -16.73 5.86
C MET A 66 20.69 -15.21 5.71
N ILE A 67 21.85 -14.60 5.48
CA ILE A 67 21.99 -13.15 5.37
C ILE A 67 22.39 -12.80 3.93
N PRO A 68 21.48 -12.27 3.11
CA PRO A 68 21.81 -11.84 1.75
C PRO A 68 22.64 -10.54 1.78
N GLU A 69 23.40 -10.29 0.74
CA GLU A 69 24.15 -9.05 0.58
C GLU A 69 23.22 -7.85 0.42
N GLN A 70 22.12 -8.03 -0.30
CA GLN A 70 21.07 -7.02 -0.47
C GLN A 70 19.71 -7.66 -0.20
N TRP A 71 18.92 -6.99 0.62
CA TRP A 71 17.54 -7.43 0.89
C TRP A 71 16.65 -7.07 -0.28
N GLN A 72 15.87 -8.03 -0.76
CA GLN A 72 14.91 -7.87 -1.85
C GLN A 72 13.50 -8.03 -1.35
N HIS A 73 12.58 -7.31 -1.99
CA HIS A 73 11.15 -7.41 -1.73
C HIS A 73 10.43 -7.98 -2.94
N GLU A 74 9.35 -8.69 -2.70
CA GLU A 74 8.51 -9.24 -3.76
C GLU A 74 7.04 -9.01 -3.45
N VAL A 75 6.22 -8.97 -4.50
CA VAL A 75 4.76 -8.86 -4.37
C VAL A 75 4.18 -10.23 -4.06
N LYS A 76 3.32 -10.30 -3.03
CA LYS A 76 2.62 -11.55 -2.69
C LYS A 76 1.70 -11.97 -3.83
N LYS A 77 1.68 -13.26 -4.13
CA LYS A 77 0.84 -13.81 -5.21
C LYS A 77 -0.66 -13.61 -4.94
N GLU A 78 -1.08 -13.77 -3.69
CA GLU A 78 -2.49 -13.66 -3.30
C GLU A 78 -3.03 -12.24 -3.47
N THR A 79 -2.16 -11.24 -3.42
CA THR A 79 -2.56 -9.83 -3.47
C THR A 79 -2.04 -9.09 -4.71
N ALA A 80 -1.52 -9.84 -5.68
CA ALA A 80 -0.91 -9.25 -6.88
C ALA A 80 -1.90 -8.41 -7.69
N THR A 81 -3.18 -8.79 -7.74
CA THR A 81 -4.21 -8.03 -8.46
C THR A 81 -4.38 -6.64 -7.85
N GLN A 82 -4.52 -6.55 -6.54
CA GLN A 82 -4.66 -5.27 -5.84
C GLN A 82 -3.39 -4.42 -5.96
N TYR A 83 -2.23 -5.05 -5.89
CA TYR A 83 -0.96 -4.36 -6.10
C TYR A 83 -0.88 -3.72 -7.50
N LYS A 84 -1.31 -4.44 -8.54
CA LYS A 84 -1.33 -3.91 -9.91
C LYS A 84 -2.26 -2.70 -10.02
N ILE A 85 -3.42 -2.76 -9.38
CA ILE A 85 -4.36 -1.64 -9.35
C ILE A 85 -3.71 -0.41 -8.72
N LEU A 86 -3.09 -0.58 -7.55
CA LEU A 86 -2.39 0.51 -6.85
C LEU A 86 -1.23 1.06 -7.69
N LYS A 87 -0.45 0.20 -8.29
CA LYS A 87 0.66 0.61 -9.16
C LYS A 87 0.17 1.44 -10.33
N ASN A 88 -0.89 1.01 -11.00
CA ASN A 88 -1.48 1.73 -12.12
C ASN A 88 -2.01 3.10 -11.68
N LEU A 89 -2.67 3.17 -10.53
CA LEU A 89 -3.16 4.44 -9.98
C LEU A 89 -2.02 5.37 -9.62
N MET A 90 -0.94 4.87 -9.04
CA MET A 90 0.25 5.67 -8.71
C MET A 90 0.94 6.24 -9.94
N HIS A 91 0.83 5.57 -11.07
CA HIS A 91 1.41 6.02 -12.34
C HIS A 91 0.39 6.71 -13.26
N ASP A 92 -0.86 6.88 -12.82
CA ASP A 92 -1.90 7.58 -13.58
C ASP A 92 -1.52 9.06 -13.72
N THR A 93 -1.61 9.57 -14.94
CA THR A 93 -1.25 10.97 -15.23
C THR A 93 -2.17 11.97 -14.55
N ARG A 94 -3.39 11.60 -14.20
CA ARG A 94 -4.33 12.43 -13.47
C ARG A 94 -3.95 12.62 -11.99
N VAL A 95 -3.14 11.72 -11.45
CA VAL A 95 -2.73 11.75 -10.05
C VAL A 95 -1.52 12.67 -9.89
N GLU A 96 -1.68 13.73 -9.09
CA GLU A 96 -0.62 14.71 -8.81
C GLU A 96 0.19 14.33 -7.57
N SER A 97 -0.47 13.75 -6.57
CA SER A 97 0.16 13.36 -5.31
C SER A 97 -0.52 12.15 -4.72
N VAL A 98 0.19 11.46 -3.84
CA VAL A 98 -0.30 10.27 -3.13
C VAL A 98 -0.45 10.61 -1.67
N VAL A 99 -1.63 10.30 -1.10
CA VAL A 99 -1.92 10.50 0.32
C VAL A 99 -1.87 9.16 1.03
N CYS A 100 -0.96 9.02 1.98
CA CYS A 100 -0.88 7.85 2.84
C CYS A 100 -1.92 7.96 3.95
N ALA A 101 -2.95 7.13 3.88
CA ALA A 101 -4.04 7.09 4.86
C ALA A 101 -4.11 5.74 5.59
N THR A 102 -2.98 5.05 5.69
CA THR A 102 -2.84 3.85 6.50
C THR A 102 -2.78 4.23 7.98
N ASP A 103 -2.90 3.23 8.86
CA ASP A 103 -2.85 3.48 10.30
C ASP A 103 -1.58 4.26 10.69
N ALA A 104 -1.72 5.14 11.68
CA ALA A 104 -0.66 6.01 12.14
C ALA A 104 0.35 5.28 13.04
N GLY A 105 0.76 4.08 12.65
CA GLY A 105 1.72 3.25 13.35
C GLY A 105 2.83 2.77 12.43
N ARG A 106 3.84 2.13 13.00
CA ARG A 106 4.98 1.60 12.23
C ARG A 106 4.54 0.62 11.14
N GLU A 107 3.62 -0.26 11.45
CA GLU A 107 3.15 -1.27 10.51
C GLU A 107 2.39 -0.66 9.34
N GLY A 108 1.45 0.26 9.62
CA GLY A 108 0.70 0.95 8.58
C GLY A 108 1.60 1.75 7.65
N GLU A 109 2.56 2.48 8.21
CA GLU A 109 3.54 3.23 7.43
C GLU A 109 4.40 2.30 6.58
N LEU A 110 4.82 1.17 7.14
CA LEU A 110 5.63 0.18 6.42
C LEU A 110 4.86 -0.42 5.24
N ILE A 111 3.61 -0.81 5.44
CA ILE A 111 2.75 -1.35 4.39
C ILE A 111 2.69 -0.38 3.20
N PHE A 112 2.43 0.90 3.48
CA PHE A 112 2.36 1.91 2.43
C PHE A 112 3.70 2.13 1.73
N ARG A 113 4.77 2.28 2.49
CA ARG A 113 6.09 2.56 1.94
C ARG A 113 6.62 1.44 1.06
N LEU A 114 6.40 0.20 1.45
CA LEU A 114 6.80 -0.94 0.63
C LEU A 114 6.09 -0.93 -0.73
N VAL A 115 4.80 -0.64 -0.75
CA VAL A 115 4.04 -0.55 -2.00
C VAL A 115 4.51 0.63 -2.84
N TYR A 116 4.69 1.79 -2.21
CA TYR A 116 5.14 3.01 -2.87
C TYR A 116 6.51 2.81 -3.55
N GLU A 117 7.46 2.24 -2.84
CA GLU A 117 8.80 1.98 -3.36
C GLU A 117 8.81 0.88 -4.41
N GLN A 118 8.08 -0.22 -4.18
CA GLN A 118 8.01 -1.34 -5.12
C GLN A 118 7.37 -0.92 -6.44
N ALA A 119 6.38 -0.05 -6.39
CA ALA A 119 5.73 0.48 -7.58
C ALA A 119 6.61 1.50 -8.33
N GLY A 120 7.71 1.96 -7.74
CA GLY A 120 8.57 2.97 -8.34
C GLY A 120 7.90 4.34 -8.43
N CYS A 121 6.98 4.65 -7.52
CA CYS A 121 6.28 5.93 -7.51
C CYS A 121 7.22 7.06 -7.10
N ARG A 122 7.22 8.15 -7.85
CA ARG A 122 8.03 9.34 -7.58
C ARG A 122 7.20 10.58 -7.29
N LYS A 123 5.89 10.44 -7.22
CA LYS A 123 4.98 11.56 -6.97
C LYS A 123 5.09 12.01 -5.52
N PRO A 124 4.80 13.31 -5.23
CA PRO A 124 4.81 13.80 -3.86
C PRO A 124 3.89 12.98 -2.97
N MET A 125 4.34 12.69 -1.76
CA MET A 125 3.61 11.91 -0.78
C MET A 125 3.21 12.80 0.38
N LYS A 126 1.93 12.69 0.80
CA LYS A 126 1.39 13.37 1.96
C LYS A 126 0.90 12.34 2.96
N ARG A 127 0.87 12.70 4.23
CA ARG A 127 0.36 11.84 5.29
C ARG A 127 -0.96 12.37 5.82
N LEU A 128 -1.99 11.55 5.77
CA LEU A 128 -3.24 11.79 6.47
C LEU A 128 -3.14 11.16 7.84
N TRP A 129 -3.22 11.99 8.88
CA TRP A 129 -3.13 11.54 10.25
C TRP A 129 -4.52 11.38 10.84
N ILE A 130 -4.94 10.13 11.07
CA ILE A 130 -6.25 9.80 11.64
C ILE A 130 -6.02 9.14 13.00
N SER A 131 -6.50 9.78 14.07
CA SER A 131 -6.41 9.24 15.43
C SER A 131 -7.68 8.52 15.85
N SER A 132 -8.80 8.74 15.15
CA SER A 132 -10.09 8.11 15.43
C SER A 132 -10.81 7.75 14.14
N MET A 133 -11.50 6.64 14.14
CA MET A 133 -12.34 6.20 13.01
C MET A 133 -13.80 6.65 13.14
N GLU A 134 -14.12 7.40 14.18
CA GLU A 134 -15.41 8.03 14.33
C GLU A 134 -15.63 9.13 13.29
N GLU A 135 -16.86 9.43 12.99
CA GLU A 135 -17.22 10.40 11.95
C GLU A 135 -16.66 11.80 12.22
N ILE A 136 -16.68 12.23 13.47
CA ILE A 136 -16.09 13.50 13.90
C ILE A 136 -14.59 13.55 13.66
N GLY A 137 -13.88 12.44 13.95
CA GLY A 137 -12.43 12.32 13.72
C GLY A 137 -12.07 12.45 12.24
N ARG A 138 -12.93 11.97 11.35
CA ARG A 138 -12.73 12.08 9.91
C ARG A 138 -12.93 13.49 9.37
N ALA A 139 -13.70 14.31 10.06
CA ALA A 139 -13.95 15.68 9.65
C ALA A 139 -12.74 16.60 9.82
N HIS A 140 -11.74 16.18 10.57
CA HIS A 140 -10.51 16.93 10.82
C HIS A 140 -9.38 16.54 9.87
N VAL A 141 -9.70 16.21 8.66
CA VAL A 141 -8.74 15.81 7.63
C VAL A 141 -8.05 17.02 6.98
#